data_798de9708e0bca5bd29b3166c70b9672
#
_entry.id   798de9708e0bca5bd29b3166c70b9672
#
_cell.length_a   1.000
_cell.length_b   1.000
_cell.length_c   1.000
_cell.angle_alpha   90.00
_cell.angle_beta   90.00
_cell.angle_gamma   90.00
#
_symmetry.space_group_name_H-M   'P 1'
#
loop_
_entity.id
_entity.type
_entity.pdbx_description
1 polymer ?
#
loop_
_entity_poly.entity_id
_entity_poly.type
_entity_poly.pdbx_seq_one_letter_code
_entity_poly.pdbx_strand_id
1 'polypeptide(L)'
;QSQAVRALDARRRVALTGTPVENRLTELWSIMDFLNPGYLGSPGGFRTRFAVPIERYHDKTRAEQLRGLIRPFVLRRLKIDPTVVADLPEKVETREYSPLTSEQASLYESCVKRMLSDVEGAEGMQRRGLVLAALVRLKQICDHPALLLKDTPEGVAPDPARSGKCIRILEMLEELV
;
A
#
# COMPACT_ATOMS: atom_id res chain seq x y z
N GLN A 1 -13.04 12.82 -3.29
CA GLN A 1 -11.86 13.70 -3.43
C GLN A 1 -11.50 13.91 -4.91
N SER A 2 -11.32 12.87 -5.73
CA SER A 2 -10.92 13.00 -7.15
C SER A 2 -11.93 13.78 -8.03
N GLN A 3 -13.23 13.73 -7.73
CA GLN A 3 -14.23 14.51 -8.46
C GLN A 3 -14.12 16.01 -8.18
N ALA A 4 -13.89 16.41 -6.93
CA ALA A 4 -13.73 17.81 -6.56
C ALA A 4 -12.49 18.44 -7.21
N VAL A 5 -11.38 17.69 -7.27
CA VAL A 5 -10.15 18.17 -7.92
C VAL A 5 -10.34 18.34 -9.44
N ARG A 6 -11.09 17.44 -10.09
CA ARG A 6 -11.40 17.56 -11.53
C ARG A 6 -12.31 18.75 -11.88
N ALA A 7 -13.12 19.19 -10.93
CA ALA A 7 -14.01 20.35 -11.10
C ALA A 7 -13.28 21.71 -11.02
N LEU A 8 -12.01 21.73 -10.65
CA LEU A 8 -11.22 22.96 -10.60
C LEU A 8 -11.00 23.51 -12.01
N ASP A 9 -11.31 24.79 -12.21
CA ASP A 9 -10.97 25.48 -13.45
C ASP A 9 -9.49 25.86 -13.45
N ALA A 10 -8.72 25.33 -14.42
CA ALA A 10 -7.29 25.58 -14.50
C ALA A 10 -6.83 25.54 -15.97
N ARG A 11 -6.01 26.52 -16.35
CA ARG A 11 -5.42 26.57 -17.71
C ARG A 11 -4.44 25.44 -17.98
N ARG A 12 -3.73 24.96 -16.95
CA ARG A 12 -2.77 23.83 -17.02
C ARG A 12 -2.87 23.02 -15.77
N ARG A 13 -2.66 21.72 -15.91
CA ARG A 13 -2.75 20.76 -14.79
C ARG A 13 -1.50 19.88 -14.78
N VAL A 14 -0.96 19.67 -13.61
CA VAL A 14 0.19 18.77 -13.37
C VAL A 14 -0.15 17.88 -12.18
N ALA A 15 0.14 16.61 -12.29
CA ALA A 15 0.01 15.64 -11.20
C ALA A 15 1.39 15.11 -10.82
N LEU A 16 1.75 15.25 -9.54
CA LEU A 16 2.98 14.69 -8.97
C LEU A 16 2.62 13.47 -8.14
N THR A 17 3.14 12.30 -8.51
CA THR A 17 2.89 11.04 -7.81
C THR A 17 4.11 10.13 -7.90
N GLY A 18 4.42 9.44 -6.80
CA GLY A 18 5.43 8.38 -6.79
C GLY A 18 4.92 7.05 -7.37
N THR A 19 3.60 6.83 -7.32
CA THR A 19 2.94 5.58 -7.72
C THR A 19 1.66 5.90 -8.49
N PRO A 20 1.74 6.11 -9.82
CA PRO A 20 0.56 6.43 -10.64
C PRO A 20 -0.46 5.27 -10.71
N VAL A 21 -0.02 4.05 -10.43
CA VAL A 21 -0.85 2.84 -10.33
C VAL A 21 -0.37 2.03 -9.13
N GLU A 22 -1.17 1.97 -8.08
CA GLU A 22 -0.88 1.09 -6.93
C GLU A 22 -1.63 -0.24 -7.06
N ASN A 23 -2.96 -0.18 -7.20
CA ASN A 23 -3.79 -1.37 -7.16
C ASN A 23 -4.65 -1.55 -8.41
N ARG A 24 -5.05 -0.46 -9.06
CA ARG A 24 -6.00 -0.52 -10.20
C ARG A 24 -5.68 0.51 -11.28
N LEU A 25 -5.84 0.12 -12.53
CA LEU A 25 -5.69 1.03 -13.68
C LEU A 25 -6.72 2.16 -13.71
N THR A 26 -7.82 2.03 -12.99
CA THR A 26 -8.79 3.13 -12.81
C THR A 26 -8.21 4.33 -12.06
N GLU A 27 -7.17 4.14 -11.27
CA GLU A 27 -6.42 5.23 -10.62
C GLU A 27 -5.67 6.04 -11.67
N LEU A 28 -4.96 5.36 -12.57
CA LEU A 28 -4.29 5.98 -13.72
C LEU A 28 -5.30 6.73 -14.62
N TRP A 29 -6.45 6.12 -14.90
CA TRP A 29 -7.53 6.79 -15.64
C TRP A 29 -7.94 8.09 -14.96
N SER A 30 -8.11 8.08 -13.64
CA SER A 30 -8.52 9.27 -12.88
C SER A 30 -7.49 10.40 -12.94
N ILE A 31 -6.19 10.06 -12.88
CA ILE A 31 -5.10 11.02 -13.04
C ILE A 31 -5.09 11.59 -14.46
N MET A 32 -5.20 10.73 -15.47
CA MET A 32 -5.20 11.15 -16.88
C MET A 32 -6.42 11.99 -17.24
N ASP A 33 -7.58 11.67 -16.68
CA ASP A 33 -8.80 12.47 -16.88
C ASP A 33 -8.73 13.84 -16.17
N PHE A 34 -8.02 13.93 -15.05
CA PHE A 34 -7.68 15.21 -14.43
C PHE A 34 -6.75 16.04 -15.32
N LEU A 35 -5.70 15.44 -15.87
CA LEU A 35 -4.71 16.13 -16.71
C LEU A 35 -5.29 16.54 -18.07
N ASN A 36 -5.97 15.63 -18.73
CA ASN A 36 -6.52 15.76 -20.07
C ASN A 36 -7.95 15.17 -20.11
N PRO A 37 -8.97 15.96 -19.75
CA PRO A 37 -10.33 15.46 -19.65
C PRO A 37 -10.81 14.77 -20.93
N GLY A 38 -11.34 13.56 -20.80
CA GLY A 38 -11.87 12.77 -21.90
C GLY A 38 -10.84 12.05 -22.77
N TYR A 39 -9.53 12.26 -22.60
CA TYR A 39 -8.48 11.67 -23.42
C TYR A 39 -8.52 10.13 -23.49
N LEU A 40 -8.74 9.46 -22.38
CA LEU A 40 -8.86 8.00 -22.29
C LEU A 40 -10.33 7.51 -22.40
N GLY A 41 -11.26 8.40 -22.73
CA GLY A 41 -12.69 8.12 -22.83
C GLY A 41 -13.40 8.02 -21.48
N SER A 42 -14.63 7.51 -21.49
CA SER A 42 -15.43 7.37 -20.27
C SER A 42 -14.83 6.31 -19.32
N PRO A 43 -15.12 6.39 -18.00
CA PRO A 43 -14.66 5.39 -17.02
C PRO A 43 -15.07 3.95 -17.39
N GLY A 44 -16.29 3.77 -17.87
CA GLY A 44 -16.81 2.47 -18.31
C GLY A 44 -16.10 1.96 -19.56
N GLY A 45 -15.89 2.83 -20.56
CA GLY A 45 -15.15 2.50 -21.77
C GLY A 45 -13.71 2.12 -21.49
N PHE A 46 -13.02 2.87 -20.64
CA PHE A 46 -11.66 2.57 -20.22
C PHE A 46 -11.59 1.22 -19.48
N ARG A 47 -12.52 0.97 -18.57
CA ARG A 47 -12.58 -0.29 -17.82
C ARG A 47 -12.71 -1.49 -18.76
N THR A 48 -13.61 -1.44 -19.73
CA THR A 48 -13.85 -2.53 -20.68
C THR A 48 -12.68 -2.69 -21.65
N ARG A 49 -12.11 -1.59 -22.15
CA ARG A 49 -11.07 -1.61 -23.18
C ARG A 49 -9.69 -1.96 -22.63
N PHE A 50 -9.35 -1.51 -21.40
CA PHE A 50 -8.01 -1.62 -20.83
C PHE A 50 -7.98 -2.29 -19.46
N ALA A 51 -8.74 -1.80 -18.47
CA ALA A 51 -8.57 -2.26 -17.09
C ALA A 51 -8.88 -3.75 -16.94
N VAL A 52 -10.04 -4.22 -17.37
CA VAL A 52 -10.42 -5.64 -17.26
C VAL A 52 -9.51 -6.55 -18.06
N PRO A 53 -9.19 -6.29 -19.35
CA PRO A 53 -8.26 -7.12 -20.10
C PRO A 53 -6.87 -7.21 -19.46
N ILE A 54 -6.33 -6.10 -18.98
CA ILE A 54 -4.98 -6.07 -18.43
C ILE A 54 -4.94 -6.69 -17.02
N GLU A 55 -5.83 -6.28 -16.11
CA GLU A 55 -5.81 -6.71 -14.71
C GLU A 55 -6.27 -8.15 -14.52
N ARG A 56 -7.29 -8.58 -15.26
CA ARG A 56 -7.90 -9.89 -15.09
C ARG A 56 -7.34 -10.96 -16.04
N TYR A 57 -7.03 -10.57 -17.29
CA TYR A 57 -6.61 -11.50 -18.33
C TYR A 57 -5.13 -11.35 -18.72
N HIS A 58 -4.40 -10.42 -18.10
CA HIS A 58 -2.98 -10.15 -18.35
C HIS A 58 -2.66 -9.88 -19.82
N ASP A 59 -3.56 -9.19 -20.54
CA ASP A 59 -3.44 -8.86 -21.97
C ASP A 59 -2.29 -7.88 -22.20
N LYS A 60 -1.18 -8.41 -22.70
CA LYS A 60 0.04 -7.64 -22.99
C LYS A 60 -0.17 -6.61 -24.11
N THR A 61 -0.95 -6.97 -25.14
CA THR A 61 -1.23 -6.08 -26.27
C THR A 61 -1.99 -4.84 -25.82
N ARG A 62 -3.01 -5.02 -24.98
CA ARG A 62 -3.75 -3.90 -24.39
C ARG A 62 -2.88 -3.06 -23.45
N ALA A 63 -1.98 -3.70 -22.69
CA ALA A 63 -1.04 -2.98 -21.84
C ALA A 63 -0.07 -2.10 -22.66
N GLU A 64 0.45 -2.61 -23.78
CA GLU A 64 1.32 -1.85 -24.67
C GLU A 64 0.58 -0.69 -25.36
N GLN A 65 -0.64 -0.92 -25.82
CA GLN A 65 -1.50 0.14 -26.37
C GLN A 65 -1.74 1.26 -25.36
N LEU A 66 -2.10 0.92 -24.12
CA LEU A 66 -2.29 1.89 -23.05
C LEU A 66 -1.00 2.65 -22.75
N ARG A 67 0.13 1.95 -22.66
CA ARG A 67 1.45 2.55 -22.45
C ARG A 67 1.79 3.57 -23.56
N GLY A 68 1.52 3.23 -24.82
CA GLY A 68 1.73 4.13 -25.95
C GLY A 68 0.90 5.41 -25.83
N LEU A 69 -0.37 5.30 -25.41
CA LEU A 69 -1.27 6.44 -25.22
C LEU A 69 -0.81 7.38 -24.10
N ILE A 70 -0.34 6.84 -22.97
CA ILE A 70 0.04 7.66 -21.79
C ILE A 70 1.47 8.20 -21.85
N ARG A 71 2.37 7.56 -22.59
CA ARG A 71 3.79 7.90 -22.66
C ARG A 71 4.09 9.38 -22.93
N PRO A 72 3.39 10.09 -23.81
CA PRO A 72 3.65 11.51 -24.06
C PRO A 72 3.35 12.42 -22.86
N PHE A 73 2.56 11.97 -21.89
CA PHE A 73 2.10 12.76 -20.75
C PHE A 73 2.79 12.38 -19.43
N VAL A 74 3.63 11.35 -19.43
CA VAL A 74 4.26 10.82 -18.21
C VAL A 74 5.77 11.02 -18.28
N LEU A 75 6.29 11.80 -17.35
CA LEU A 75 7.72 11.91 -17.11
C LEU A 75 8.11 11.06 -15.90
N ARG A 76 8.67 9.88 -16.16
CA ARG A 76 9.18 8.99 -15.11
C ARG A 76 10.67 9.15 -14.98
N ARG A 77 11.12 9.60 -13.81
CA ARG A 77 12.54 9.67 -13.45
C ARG A 77 12.83 8.59 -12.39
N LEU A 78 13.87 7.82 -12.61
CA LEU A 78 14.31 6.80 -11.67
C LEU A 78 15.48 7.34 -10.86
N LYS A 79 15.52 7.06 -9.55
CA LYS A 79 16.64 7.44 -8.69
C LYS A 79 17.97 6.74 -9.06
N ILE A 80 17.87 5.62 -9.75
CA ILE A 80 19.03 4.86 -10.24
C ILE A 80 19.58 5.38 -11.58
N ASP A 81 18.92 6.37 -12.21
CA ASP A 81 19.37 6.95 -13.47
C ASP A 81 20.44 8.04 -13.18
N PRO A 82 21.71 7.80 -13.50
CA PRO A 82 22.80 8.74 -13.19
C PRO A 82 22.65 10.06 -13.93
N THR A 83 21.87 10.12 -15.01
CA THR A 83 21.61 11.37 -15.75
C THR A 83 20.59 12.27 -15.02
N VAL A 84 19.83 11.71 -14.08
CA VAL A 84 18.80 12.41 -13.31
C VAL A 84 19.34 12.85 -11.95
N VAL A 85 20.11 12.00 -11.27
CA VAL A 85 20.67 12.28 -9.95
C VAL A 85 22.07 11.70 -9.86
N ALA A 86 23.08 12.58 -9.96
CA ALA A 86 24.49 12.19 -9.88
C ALA A 86 24.98 11.95 -8.44
N ASP A 87 24.28 12.52 -7.43
CA ASP A 87 24.79 12.63 -6.06
C ASP A 87 24.16 11.62 -5.07
N LEU A 88 23.32 10.69 -5.52
CA LEU A 88 22.77 9.69 -4.63
C LEU A 88 23.75 8.55 -4.41
N PRO A 89 24.02 8.17 -3.15
CA PRO A 89 24.79 6.98 -2.85
C PRO A 89 24.05 5.72 -3.31
N GLU A 90 24.78 4.63 -3.43
CA GLU A 90 24.21 3.32 -3.74
C GLU A 90 23.17 2.93 -2.69
N LYS A 91 22.04 2.41 -3.15
CA LYS A 91 20.97 1.96 -2.26
C LYS A 91 21.39 0.65 -1.57
N VAL A 92 21.56 0.69 -0.26
CA VAL A 92 21.80 -0.49 0.57
C VAL A 92 20.48 -0.88 1.23
N GLU A 93 20.05 -2.12 1.04
CA GLU A 93 18.88 -2.70 1.69
C GLU A 93 19.31 -3.85 2.60
N THR A 94 19.06 -3.70 3.89
CA THR A 94 19.26 -4.75 4.91
C THR A 94 17.90 -5.22 5.43
N ARG A 95 17.80 -6.54 5.71
CA ARG A 95 16.62 -7.12 6.35
C ARG A 95 16.95 -7.40 7.80
N GLU A 96 16.24 -6.73 8.69
CA GLU A 96 16.34 -6.94 10.12
C GLU A 96 15.18 -7.78 10.64
N TYR A 97 15.49 -8.73 11.50
CA TYR A 97 14.51 -9.61 12.14
C TYR A 97 14.43 -9.29 13.63
N SER A 98 13.24 -8.98 14.09
CA SER A 98 12.98 -8.75 15.51
C SER A 98 12.12 -9.89 16.08
N PRO A 99 12.52 -10.55 17.17
CA PRO A 99 11.69 -11.55 17.84
C PRO A 99 10.44 -10.90 18.45
N LEU A 100 9.39 -11.68 18.61
CA LEU A 100 8.23 -11.25 19.39
C LEU A 100 8.56 -11.28 20.89
N THR A 101 8.02 -10.32 21.65
CA THR A 101 8.03 -10.39 23.11
C THR A 101 7.12 -11.52 23.59
N SER A 102 7.25 -11.95 24.85
CA SER A 102 6.40 -12.99 25.44
C SER A 102 4.91 -12.61 25.39
N GLU A 103 4.61 -11.31 25.60
CA GLU A 103 3.25 -10.78 25.48
C GLU A 103 2.74 -10.89 24.05
N GLN A 104 3.54 -10.48 23.05
CA GLN A 104 3.18 -10.58 21.65
C GLN A 104 2.96 -12.03 21.21
N ALA A 105 3.83 -12.95 21.65
CA ALA A 105 3.71 -14.38 21.33
C ALA A 105 2.41 -14.98 21.87
N SER A 106 2.06 -14.69 23.12
CA SER A 106 0.81 -15.16 23.74
C SER A 106 -0.44 -14.63 23.06
N LEU A 107 -0.45 -13.34 22.70
CA LEU A 107 -1.53 -12.71 21.95
C LEU A 107 -1.64 -13.27 20.54
N TYR A 108 -0.51 -13.52 19.89
CA TYR A 108 -0.45 -14.09 18.55
C TYR A 108 -1.07 -15.50 18.52
N GLU A 109 -0.63 -16.40 19.43
CA GLU A 109 -1.20 -17.75 19.55
C GLU A 109 -2.71 -17.72 19.80
N SER A 110 -3.16 -16.90 20.73
CA SER A 110 -4.58 -16.75 21.06
C SER A 110 -5.39 -16.28 19.85
N CYS A 111 -4.84 -15.32 19.08
CA CYS A 111 -5.47 -14.82 17.87
C CYS A 111 -5.57 -15.90 16.78
N VAL A 112 -4.52 -16.71 16.59
CA VAL A 112 -4.49 -17.82 15.62
C VAL A 112 -5.49 -18.89 16.01
N LYS A 113 -5.50 -19.34 17.28
CA LYS A 113 -6.45 -20.34 17.79
C LYS A 113 -7.90 -19.90 17.55
N ARG A 114 -8.22 -18.66 17.89
CA ARG A 114 -9.55 -18.09 17.67
C ARG A 114 -9.91 -18.03 16.19
N MET A 115 -8.98 -17.58 15.33
CA MET A 115 -9.21 -17.53 13.89
C MET A 115 -9.52 -18.93 13.32
N LEU A 116 -8.78 -19.96 13.71
CA LEU A 116 -9.01 -21.33 13.24
C LEU A 116 -10.40 -21.81 13.65
N SER A 117 -10.80 -21.60 14.90
CA SER A 117 -12.13 -21.94 15.38
C SER A 117 -13.25 -21.18 14.63
N ASP A 118 -13.07 -19.88 14.41
CA ASP A 118 -14.07 -19.04 13.72
C ASP A 118 -14.21 -19.41 12.23
N VAL A 119 -13.15 -19.96 11.62
CA VAL A 119 -13.10 -20.30 10.18
C VAL A 119 -13.63 -21.70 9.90
N GLU A 120 -13.57 -22.64 10.87
CA GLU A 120 -14.03 -24.02 10.68
C GLU A 120 -15.51 -24.15 10.28
N GLY A 121 -16.38 -23.23 10.76
CA GLY A 121 -17.81 -23.22 10.42
C GLY A 121 -18.22 -22.19 9.36
N ALA A 122 -17.27 -21.47 8.75
CA ALA A 122 -17.56 -20.37 7.85
C ALA A 122 -17.21 -20.69 6.39
N GLU A 123 -18.06 -20.24 5.45
CA GLU A 123 -17.85 -20.45 4.01
C GLU A 123 -17.84 -19.14 3.21
N GLY A 124 -17.31 -19.22 1.98
CA GLY A 124 -17.41 -18.17 0.98
C GLY A 124 -16.89 -16.80 1.43
N MET A 125 -17.73 -15.78 1.35
CA MET A 125 -17.40 -14.39 1.68
C MET A 125 -17.15 -14.18 3.17
N GLN A 126 -17.90 -14.87 4.03
CA GLN A 126 -17.75 -14.79 5.48
C GLN A 126 -16.38 -15.31 5.92
N ARG A 127 -15.95 -16.47 5.42
CA ARG A 127 -14.62 -17.04 5.68
C ARG A 127 -13.50 -16.07 5.29
N ARG A 128 -13.60 -15.47 4.11
CA ARG A 128 -12.61 -14.45 3.66
C ARG A 128 -12.56 -13.25 4.59
N GLY A 129 -13.71 -12.77 5.05
CA GLY A 129 -13.79 -11.64 5.99
C GLY A 129 -13.12 -11.95 7.34
N LEU A 130 -13.36 -13.16 7.89
CA LEU A 130 -12.73 -13.61 9.14
C LEU A 130 -11.21 -13.71 9.03
N VAL A 131 -10.72 -14.31 7.93
CA VAL A 131 -9.28 -14.42 7.68
C VAL A 131 -8.64 -13.03 7.56
N LEU A 132 -9.26 -12.11 6.80
CA LEU A 132 -8.73 -10.76 6.64
C LEU A 132 -8.70 -9.99 7.96
N ALA A 133 -9.76 -10.10 8.77
CA ALA A 133 -9.81 -9.48 10.10
C ALA A 133 -8.74 -10.04 11.03
N ALA A 134 -8.49 -11.35 10.99
CA ALA A 134 -7.42 -11.99 11.77
C ALA A 134 -6.05 -11.52 11.32
N LEU A 135 -5.78 -11.43 10.02
CA LEU A 135 -4.51 -10.90 9.50
C LEU A 135 -4.23 -9.47 9.96
N VAL A 136 -5.25 -8.61 10.00
CA VAL A 136 -5.11 -7.26 10.53
C VAL A 136 -4.75 -7.27 12.02
N ARG A 137 -5.42 -8.12 12.84
CA ARG A 137 -5.10 -8.27 14.26
C ARG A 137 -3.69 -8.80 14.48
N LEU A 138 -3.29 -9.83 13.74
CA LEU A 138 -1.94 -10.40 13.81
C LEU A 138 -0.87 -9.35 13.47
N LYS A 139 -1.11 -8.53 12.43
CA LYS A 139 -0.23 -7.42 12.11
C LYS A 139 -0.14 -6.41 13.26
N GLN A 140 -1.26 -6.02 13.85
CA GLN A 140 -1.30 -5.12 15.02
C GLN A 140 -0.50 -5.68 16.19
N ILE A 141 -0.64 -6.99 16.51
CA ILE A 141 0.13 -7.65 17.57
C ILE A 141 1.63 -7.59 17.25
N CYS A 142 2.02 -7.93 16.01
CA CYS A 142 3.42 -7.91 15.59
C CYS A 142 4.03 -6.51 15.56
N ASP A 143 3.22 -5.48 15.35
CA ASP A 143 3.69 -4.09 15.38
C ASP A 143 3.79 -3.59 16.84
N HIS A 144 2.69 -3.65 17.60
CA HIS A 144 2.70 -3.33 19.04
C HIS A 144 1.39 -3.82 19.70
N PRO A 145 1.43 -4.49 20.89
CA PRO A 145 0.24 -4.99 21.58
C PRO A 145 -0.84 -3.94 21.82
N ALA A 146 -0.47 -2.73 22.16
CA ALA A 146 -1.40 -1.64 22.41
C ALA A 146 -2.31 -1.31 21.22
N LEU A 147 -1.91 -1.61 19.98
CA LEU A 147 -2.76 -1.41 18.80
C LEU A 147 -3.99 -2.31 18.79
N LEU A 148 -3.85 -3.52 19.35
CA LEU A 148 -4.96 -4.46 19.50
C LEU A 148 -5.73 -4.22 20.79
N LEU A 149 -5.01 -4.09 21.93
CA LEU A 149 -5.59 -4.03 23.27
C LEU A 149 -6.23 -2.68 23.59
N LYS A 150 -5.74 -1.60 22.94
CA LYS A 150 -6.16 -0.20 23.18
C LYS A 150 -6.05 0.18 24.67
N ASP A 151 -5.03 -0.35 25.35
CA ASP A 151 -4.81 -0.22 26.78
C ASP A 151 -3.91 0.96 27.17
N THR A 152 -3.52 1.78 26.19
CA THR A 152 -2.72 2.99 26.43
C THR A 152 -3.67 4.19 26.58
N PRO A 153 -3.52 5.01 27.64
CA PRO A 153 -4.30 6.22 27.81
C PRO A 153 -4.11 7.21 26.66
N GLU A 154 -5.13 8.02 26.41
CA GLU A 154 -5.07 9.05 25.36
C GLU A 154 -3.95 10.04 25.63
N GLY A 155 -3.14 10.34 24.61
CA GLY A 155 -2.00 11.26 24.72
C GLY A 155 -0.72 10.67 25.33
N VAL A 156 -0.72 9.40 25.74
CA VAL A 156 0.46 8.68 26.24
C VAL A 156 1.03 7.79 25.14
N ALA A 157 2.35 7.81 24.97
CA ALA A 157 3.01 6.88 24.04
C ALA A 157 3.02 5.46 24.62
N PRO A 158 2.77 4.42 23.81
CA PRO A 158 2.88 3.03 24.26
C PRO A 158 4.32 2.70 24.69
N ASP A 159 4.48 1.85 25.70
CA ASP A 159 5.78 1.39 26.18
C ASP A 159 6.52 0.57 25.09
N PRO A 160 7.66 1.04 24.56
CA PRO A 160 8.41 0.35 23.52
C PRO A 160 8.87 -1.05 23.91
N ALA A 161 9.08 -1.32 25.19
CA ALA A 161 9.53 -2.63 25.69
C ALA A 161 8.53 -3.76 25.43
N ARG A 162 7.27 -3.44 25.14
CA ARG A 162 6.21 -4.41 24.79
C ARG A 162 6.30 -4.91 23.36
N SER A 163 7.15 -4.32 22.50
CA SER A 163 7.27 -4.67 21.08
C SER A 163 8.71 -4.98 20.70
N GLY A 164 8.96 -6.19 20.20
CA GLY A 164 10.27 -6.56 19.68
C GLY A 164 10.77 -5.65 18.55
N LYS A 165 9.87 -5.16 17.70
CA LYS A 165 10.22 -4.17 16.66
C LYS A 165 10.65 -2.84 17.25
N CYS A 166 9.93 -2.33 18.26
CA CYS A 166 10.27 -1.08 18.90
C CYS A 166 11.62 -1.17 19.63
N ILE A 167 11.87 -2.27 20.34
CA ILE A 167 13.16 -2.54 20.99
C ILE A 167 14.27 -2.48 19.94
N ARG A 168 14.13 -3.24 18.83
CA ARG A 168 15.16 -3.30 17.80
C ARG A 168 15.40 -1.95 17.11
N ILE A 169 14.33 -1.19 16.84
CA ILE A 169 14.46 0.16 16.25
C ILE A 169 15.24 1.09 17.19
N LEU A 170 14.95 1.06 18.50
CA LEU A 170 15.66 1.89 19.46
C LEU A 170 17.14 1.53 19.53
N GLU A 171 17.49 0.22 19.60
CA GLU A 171 18.87 -0.25 19.52
C GLU A 171 19.58 0.28 18.27
N MET A 172 18.96 0.16 17.09
CA MET A 172 19.54 0.64 15.84
C MET A 172 19.73 2.17 15.83
N LEU A 173 18.82 2.93 16.44
CA LEU A 173 18.95 4.38 16.54
C LEU A 173 20.08 4.77 17.50
N GLU A 174 20.28 4.04 18.61
CA GLU A 174 21.40 4.24 19.52
C GLU A 174 22.76 3.95 18.87
N GLU A 175 22.81 2.99 17.93
CA GLU A 175 24.02 2.69 17.14
C GLU A 175 24.38 3.80 16.13
N LEU A 176 23.40 4.62 15.72
CA LEU A 176 23.58 5.66 14.70
C LEU A 176 23.91 7.05 15.28
N VAL A 177 23.73 7.25 16.56
CA VAL A 177 23.99 8.52 17.28
C VAL A 177 25.30 8.47 18.04
#